data_1a1c20f8b4b3e3de750f96bbb1935812
#
_entry.id   1a1c20f8b4b3e3de750f96bbb1935812
#
_cell.length_a   1.000
_cell.length_b   1.000
_cell.length_c   1.000
_cell.angle_alpha   90.00
_cell.angle_beta   90.00
_cell.angle_gamma   90.00
#
_symmetry.space_group_name_H-M   'P 1'
#
loop_
_entity.id
_entity.type
_entity.pdbx_description
1 polymer ?
#
loop_
_entity_poly.entity_id
_entity_poly.type
_entity_poly.pdbx_seq_one_letter_code
_entity_poly.pdbx_strand_id
1 'polypeptide(L)'
;MLRLARPADLDAVYAIYMHPDVIPYLGYDPMAQEDFQPIFQELVDCRSFYILERDGQVAGFCRTTRQPGRSSHVVTLGTLAVSPRLRGSGLARDLIEQIVAMLAAQGILRLELTLEADNQRAFAFYTKLGFVQEGLLRAAYKRAGDPHYIDEIYMARLLTELPTR
;
A
#
# COMPACT_ATOMS: atom_id res chain seq x y z
N MET A 1 12.04 8.77 -6.89
CA MET A 1 12.99 7.78 -6.33
C MET A 1 12.32 7.05 -5.18
N LEU A 2 12.42 5.72 -5.13
CA LEU A 2 11.90 4.91 -4.02
C LEU A 2 12.96 4.80 -2.91
N ARG A 3 12.59 5.01 -1.66
CA ARG A 3 13.46 4.83 -0.48
C ARG A 3 12.65 4.44 0.76
N LEU A 4 13.32 3.93 1.77
CA LEU A 4 12.71 3.73 3.08
C LEU A 4 12.34 5.07 3.73
N ALA A 5 11.25 5.06 4.50
CA ALA A 5 10.85 6.20 5.31
C ALA A 5 11.88 6.51 6.40
N ARG A 6 11.92 7.77 6.80
CA ARG A 6 12.76 8.33 7.86
C ARG A 6 11.89 9.12 8.83
N PRO A 7 12.28 9.30 10.08
CA PRO A 7 11.51 10.11 11.03
C PRO A 7 11.17 11.52 10.52
N ALA A 8 12.05 12.12 9.71
CA ALA A 8 11.84 13.45 9.12
C ALA A 8 10.72 13.50 8.06
N ASP A 9 10.19 12.36 7.62
CA ASP A 9 9.09 12.31 6.66
C ASP A 9 7.70 12.43 7.33
N LEU A 10 7.62 12.47 8.67
CA LEU A 10 6.39 12.46 9.44
C LEU A 10 5.37 13.48 8.94
N ASP A 11 5.76 14.76 8.84
CA ASP A 11 4.82 15.83 8.47
C ASP A 11 4.23 15.63 7.07
N ALA A 12 5.07 15.25 6.11
CA ALA A 12 4.66 15.04 4.73
C ALA A 12 3.79 13.77 4.58
N VAL A 13 4.14 12.70 5.29
CA VAL A 13 3.34 11.47 5.30
C VAL A 13 2.00 11.73 5.98
N TYR A 14 1.98 12.39 7.14
CA TYR A 14 0.76 12.75 7.85
C TYR A 14 -0.19 13.57 6.97
N ALA A 15 0.31 14.59 6.27
CA ALA A 15 -0.48 15.44 5.40
C ALA A 15 -1.14 14.66 4.24
N ILE A 16 -0.50 13.60 3.74
CA ILE A 16 -1.09 12.72 2.72
C ILE A 16 -2.03 11.71 3.36
N TYR A 17 -1.62 11.07 4.47
CA TYR A 17 -2.35 9.99 5.14
C TYR A 17 -3.72 10.48 5.64
N MET A 18 -3.74 11.63 6.32
CA MET A 18 -4.95 12.23 6.92
C MET A 18 -5.75 13.10 5.96
N HIS A 19 -5.36 13.14 4.68
CA HIS A 19 -6.13 13.89 3.69
C HIS A 19 -7.52 13.28 3.53
N PRO A 20 -8.61 14.10 3.50
CA PRO A 20 -10.00 13.60 3.43
C PRO A 20 -10.29 12.63 2.28
N ASP A 21 -9.58 12.80 1.16
CA ASP A 21 -9.73 11.90 -0.01
C ASP A 21 -8.88 10.61 0.08
N VAL A 22 -8.05 10.45 1.10
CA VAL A 22 -7.10 9.34 1.25
C VAL A 22 -7.47 8.48 2.44
N ILE A 23 -7.69 9.11 3.59
CA ILE A 23 -7.91 8.42 4.87
C ILE A 23 -9.04 7.37 4.85
N PRO A 24 -10.17 7.55 4.10
CA PRO A 24 -11.23 6.53 4.06
C PRO A 24 -10.81 5.16 3.51
N TYR A 25 -9.68 5.10 2.82
CA TYR A 25 -9.13 3.88 2.18
C TYR A 25 -7.85 3.39 2.87
N LEU A 26 -7.54 3.90 4.05
CA LEU A 26 -6.37 3.49 4.83
C LEU A 26 -6.80 2.90 6.18
N GLY A 27 -5.90 2.17 6.83
CA GLY A 27 -6.22 1.32 7.98
C GLY A 27 -6.44 2.04 9.31
N TYR A 28 -6.37 3.37 9.38
CA TYR A 28 -6.58 4.14 10.60
C TYR A 28 -7.69 5.17 10.43
N ASP A 29 -8.34 5.52 11.55
CA ASP A 29 -9.27 6.63 11.60
C ASP A 29 -8.53 7.98 11.59
N PRO A 30 -9.18 9.08 11.18
CA PRO A 30 -8.61 10.42 11.32
C PRO A 30 -8.18 10.71 12.76
N MET A 31 -6.94 11.18 12.93
CA MET A 31 -6.36 11.48 14.24
C MET A 31 -5.43 12.69 14.18
N ALA A 32 -5.08 13.24 15.34
CA ALA A 32 -4.08 14.31 15.46
C ALA A 32 -2.67 13.79 15.13
N GLN A 33 -1.78 14.70 14.74
CA GLN A 33 -0.41 14.30 14.35
C GLN A 33 0.37 13.70 15.53
N GLU A 34 0.11 14.16 16.76
CA GLU A 34 0.72 13.65 17.98
C GLU A 34 0.36 12.17 18.21
N ASP A 35 -0.89 11.78 17.88
CA ASP A 35 -1.35 10.40 17.98
C ASP A 35 -0.82 9.53 16.82
N PHE A 36 -0.60 10.12 15.66
CA PHE A 36 -0.04 9.43 14.49
C PHE A 36 1.47 9.20 14.61
N GLN A 37 2.19 10.08 15.31
CA GLN A 37 3.64 10.02 15.44
C GLN A 37 4.18 8.66 15.94
N PRO A 38 3.66 8.05 17.02
CA PRO A 38 4.14 6.73 17.45
C PRO A 38 3.83 5.62 16.43
N ILE A 39 2.71 5.70 15.74
CA ILE A 39 2.36 4.76 14.66
C ILE A 39 3.36 4.87 13.51
N PHE A 40 3.67 6.11 13.10
CA PHE A 40 4.64 6.35 12.03
C PHE A 40 6.06 5.90 12.44
N GLN A 41 6.45 6.12 13.68
CA GLN A 41 7.76 5.66 14.18
C GLN A 41 7.86 4.13 14.11
N GLU A 42 6.82 3.39 14.48
CA GLU A 42 6.79 1.93 14.33
C GLU A 42 6.94 1.50 12.86
N LEU A 43 6.27 2.19 11.93
CA LEU A 43 6.41 1.93 10.49
C LEU A 43 7.84 2.15 9.99
N VAL A 44 8.52 3.18 10.50
CA VAL A 44 9.93 3.45 10.19
C VAL A 44 10.84 2.36 10.76
N ASP A 45 10.65 1.98 12.01
CA ASP A 45 11.49 1.01 12.74
C ASP A 45 11.38 -0.39 12.11
N CYS A 46 10.17 -0.78 11.65
CA CYS A 46 9.95 -2.03 10.93
C CYS A 46 10.63 -2.09 9.55
N ARG A 47 11.18 -0.98 9.03
CA ARG A 47 11.86 -0.88 7.72
C ARG A 47 11.04 -1.47 6.55
N SER A 48 9.73 -1.31 6.64
CA SER A 48 8.76 -1.85 5.67
C SER A 48 7.90 -0.76 5.03
N PHE A 49 8.14 0.50 5.38
CA PHE A 49 7.42 1.65 4.87
C PHE A 49 8.30 2.42 3.87
N TYR A 50 7.82 2.52 2.65
CA TYR A 50 8.55 3.11 1.54
C TYR A 50 7.94 4.44 1.12
N ILE A 51 8.80 5.39 0.81
CA ILE A 51 8.47 6.72 0.30
C ILE A 51 8.81 6.78 -1.19
N LEU A 52 7.84 7.22 -1.99
CA LEU A 52 8.11 7.72 -3.33
C LEU A 52 8.43 9.20 -3.24
N GLU A 53 9.68 9.54 -3.51
CA GLU A 53 10.15 10.93 -3.54
C GLU A 53 10.18 11.46 -4.98
N ARG A 54 9.69 12.67 -5.18
CA ARG A 54 9.75 13.40 -6.44
C ARG A 54 10.14 14.85 -6.15
N ASP A 55 11.15 15.33 -6.86
CA ASP A 55 11.67 16.70 -6.72
C ASP A 55 12.01 17.08 -5.25
N GLY A 56 12.59 16.11 -4.51
CA GLY A 56 12.96 16.27 -3.11
C GLY A 56 11.78 16.27 -2.12
N GLN A 57 10.56 15.97 -2.58
CA GLN A 57 9.35 15.94 -1.75
C GLN A 57 8.71 14.55 -1.71
N VAL A 58 8.02 14.24 -0.61
CA VAL A 58 7.22 13.02 -0.47
C VAL A 58 6.02 13.12 -1.42
N ALA A 59 6.00 12.29 -2.44
CA ALA A 59 4.93 12.23 -3.44
C ALA A 59 3.92 11.12 -3.18
N GLY A 60 4.31 10.11 -2.41
CA GLY A 60 3.48 8.98 -2.03
C GLY A 60 4.23 8.01 -1.15
N PHE A 61 3.54 6.98 -0.68
CA PHE A 61 4.10 5.95 0.16
C PHE A 61 3.36 4.62 0.00
N CYS A 62 4.01 3.55 0.44
CA CYS A 62 3.35 2.26 0.66
C CYS A 62 4.07 1.47 1.77
N ARG A 63 3.35 0.51 2.34
CA ARG A 63 3.90 -0.50 3.25
C ARG A 63 4.02 -1.83 2.54
N THR A 64 5.11 -2.57 2.82
CA THR A 64 5.25 -3.97 2.41
C THR A 64 5.47 -4.83 3.65
N THR A 65 4.83 -5.98 3.73
CA THR A 65 5.01 -6.92 4.83
C THR A 65 5.35 -8.29 4.27
N ARG A 66 6.56 -8.77 4.54
CA ARG A 66 6.99 -10.10 4.11
C ARG A 66 6.41 -11.16 5.02
N GLN A 67 5.85 -12.21 4.43
CA GLN A 67 5.32 -13.34 5.19
C GLN A 67 6.47 -14.17 5.81
N PRO A 68 6.29 -14.71 7.02
CA PRO A 68 7.33 -15.49 7.69
C PRO A 68 7.42 -16.94 7.17
N GLY A 69 8.54 -17.60 7.49
CA GLY A 69 8.73 -19.03 7.32
C GLY A 69 8.59 -19.52 5.88
N ARG A 70 7.78 -20.55 5.67
CA ARG A 70 7.60 -21.17 4.34
C ARG A 70 6.94 -20.27 3.32
N SER A 71 6.27 -19.21 3.76
CA SER A 71 5.64 -18.19 2.90
C SER A 71 6.55 -16.98 2.66
N SER A 72 7.83 -17.06 2.97
CA SER A 72 8.78 -15.93 2.87
C SER A 72 9.01 -15.42 1.43
N HIS A 73 8.50 -16.09 0.43
CA HIS A 73 8.44 -15.67 -0.96
C HIS A 73 7.22 -14.79 -1.28
N VAL A 74 6.37 -14.53 -0.29
CA VAL A 74 5.15 -13.72 -0.41
C VAL A 74 5.33 -12.41 0.35
N VAL A 75 4.91 -11.32 -0.28
CA VAL A 75 4.86 -9.99 0.34
C VAL A 75 3.45 -9.43 0.19
N THR A 76 2.91 -8.89 1.26
CA THR A 76 1.65 -8.13 1.24
C THR A 76 1.96 -6.64 1.06
N LEU A 77 1.33 -6.03 0.07
CA LEU A 77 1.31 -4.58 -0.15
C LEU A 77 0.14 -3.99 0.63
N GLY A 78 0.43 -3.05 1.50
CA GLY A 78 -0.60 -2.34 2.27
C GLY A 78 -0.36 -0.85 2.32
N THR A 79 -1.34 -0.11 2.81
CA THR A 79 -1.21 1.33 3.10
C THR A 79 -0.60 2.12 1.95
N LEU A 80 -1.16 2.01 0.74
CA LEU A 80 -0.65 2.73 -0.42
C LEU A 80 -1.43 4.03 -0.64
N ALA A 81 -0.70 5.14 -0.72
CA ALA A 81 -1.28 6.42 -1.12
C ALA A 81 -0.28 7.27 -1.93
N VAL A 82 -0.82 8.12 -2.78
CA VAL A 82 -0.10 9.20 -3.44
C VAL A 82 -0.74 10.54 -3.10
N SER A 83 0.08 11.58 -3.06
CA SER A 83 -0.41 12.93 -2.79
C SER A 83 -1.60 13.27 -3.71
N PRO A 84 -2.74 13.73 -3.16
CA PRO A 84 -3.90 14.11 -3.95
C PRO A 84 -3.59 15.16 -5.02
N ARG A 85 -2.61 16.04 -4.76
CA ARG A 85 -2.15 17.08 -5.70
C ARG A 85 -1.50 16.50 -6.95
N LEU A 86 -1.04 15.25 -6.89
CA LEU A 86 -0.30 14.56 -7.96
C LEU A 86 -1.13 13.40 -8.56
N ARG A 87 -2.43 13.37 -8.31
CA ARG A 87 -3.33 12.37 -8.92
C ARG A 87 -3.36 12.51 -10.44
N GLY A 88 -3.47 11.40 -11.13
CA GLY A 88 -3.50 11.36 -12.61
C GLY A 88 -2.14 11.49 -13.27
N SER A 89 -1.05 11.72 -12.53
CA SER A 89 0.32 11.87 -13.06
C SER A 89 1.06 10.55 -13.31
N GLY A 90 0.43 9.39 -13.03
CA GLY A 90 1.09 8.08 -13.16
C GLY A 90 1.87 7.63 -11.93
N LEU A 91 2.04 8.47 -10.90
CA LEU A 91 2.88 8.18 -9.74
C LEU A 91 2.50 6.91 -8.96
N ALA A 92 1.22 6.58 -8.85
CA ALA A 92 0.81 5.35 -8.19
C ALA A 92 1.31 4.11 -8.96
N ARG A 93 1.29 4.16 -10.30
CA ARG A 93 1.88 3.12 -11.15
C ARG A 93 3.39 3.05 -10.93
N ASP A 94 4.07 4.19 -10.99
CA ASP A 94 5.53 4.26 -10.81
C ASP A 94 5.96 3.70 -9.46
N LEU A 95 5.18 3.99 -8.40
CA LEU A 95 5.42 3.45 -7.05
C LEU A 95 5.33 1.92 -7.05
N ILE A 96 4.23 1.35 -7.58
CA ILE A 96 4.03 -0.09 -7.64
C ILE A 96 5.12 -0.77 -8.47
N GLU A 97 5.45 -0.26 -9.66
CA GLU A 97 6.47 -0.90 -10.51
C GLU A 97 7.87 -0.85 -9.90
N GLN A 98 8.22 0.22 -9.17
CA GLN A 98 9.48 0.26 -8.42
C GLN A 98 9.47 -0.75 -7.25
N ILE A 99 8.38 -0.91 -6.54
CA ILE A 99 8.23 -1.95 -5.49
C ILE A 99 8.33 -3.34 -6.11
N VAL A 100 7.65 -3.60 -7.21
CA VAL A 100 7.70 -4.89 -7.93
C VAL A 100 9.13 -5.21 -8.34
N ALA A 101 9.83 -4.27 -8.97
CA ALA A 101 11.22 -4.48 -9.40
C ALA A 101 12.16 -4.76 -8.20
N MET A 102 12.01 -4.00 -7.12
CA MET A 102 12.77 -4.20 -5.89
C MET A 102 12.53 -5.58 -5.27
N LEU A 103 11.26 -5.99 -5.15
CA LEU A 103 10.89 -7.27 -4.56
C LEU A 103 11.32 -8.46 -5.44
N ALA A 104 11.16 -8.35 -6.75
CA ALA A 104 11.64 -9.38 -7.69
C ALA A 104 13.16 -9.58 -7.59
N ALA A 105 13.93 -8.48 -7.47
CA ALA A 105 15.38 -8.55 -7.25
C ALA A 105 15.77 -9.20 -5.91
N GLN A 106 14.87 -9.21 -4.92
CA GLN A 106 15.03 -9.90 -3.63
C GLN A 106 14.54 -11.35 -3.64
N GLY A 107 14.14 -11.88 -4.80
CA GLY A 107 13.65 -13.25 -4.94
C GLY A 107 12.21 -13.45 -4.43
N ILE A 108 11.44 -12.36 -4.26
CA ILE A 108 10.02 -12.47 -3.94
C ILE A 108 9.26 -12.92 -5.18
N LEU A 109 8.46 -13.96 -5.00
CA LEU A 109 7.67 -14.56 -6.09
C LEU A 109 6.29 -13.92 -6.23
N ARG A 110 5.68 -13.49 -5.11
CA ARG A 110 4.27 -13.09 -5.05
C ARG A 110 4.10 -11.80 -4.28
N LEU A 111 3.41 -10.86 -4.90
CA LEU A 111 2.91 -9.63 -4.26
C LEU A 111 1.40 -9.70 -4.19
N GLU A 112 0.84 -9.53 -2.99
CA GLU A 112 -0.61 -9.62 -2.74
C GLU A 112 -1.11 -8.38 -2.01
N LEU A 113 -2.41 -8.12 -2.11
CA LEU A 113 -3.08 -7.01 -1.44
C LEU A 113 -4.56 -7.31 -1.22
N THR A 114 -5.19 -6.55 -0.33
CA THR A 114 -6.64 -6.43 -0.25
C THR A 114 -7.08 -5.01 -0.59
N LEU A 115 -8.29 -4.87 -1.08
CA LEU A 115 -8.95 -3.58 -1.30
C LEU A 115 -10.45 -3.73 -1.09
N GLU A 116 -11.12 -2.64 -0.70
CA GLU A 116 -12.55 -2.64 -0.48
C GLU A 116 -13.31 -2.98 -1.78
N ALA A 117 -14.29 -3.87 -1.69
CA ALA A 117 -15.02 -4.36 -2.86
C ALA A 117 -15.83 -3.26 -3.59
N ASP A 118 -16.16 -2.18 -2.89
CA ASP A 118 -16.82 -1.01 -3.47
C ASP A 118 -15.85 -0.02 -4.15
N ASN A 119 -14.53 -0.21 -4.01
CA ASN A 119 -13.49 0.63 -4.62
C ASN A 119 -13.16 0.18 -6.05
N GLN A 120 -14.11 0.34 -6.96
CA GLN A 120 -13.97 -0.08 -8.36
C GLN A 120 -12.78 0.60 -9.07
N ARG A 121 -12.41 1.81 -8.63
CA ARG A 121 -11.25 2.52 -9.18
C ARG A 121 -9.94 1.81 -8.83
N ALA A 122 -9.76 1.41 -7.58
CA ALA A 122 -8.58 0.66 -7.15
C ALA A 122 -8.54 -0.72 -7.80
N PHE A 123 -9.67 -1.42 -7.89
CA PHE A 123 -9.75 -2.70 -8.58
C PHE A 123 -9.28 -2.62 -10.03
N ALA A 124 -9.82 -1.65 -10.81
CA ALA A 124 -9.42 -1.44 -12.19
C ALA A 124 -7.94 -1.01 -12.32
N PHE A 125 -7.42 -0.26 -11.35
CA PHE A 125 -6.03 0.15 -11.31
C PHE A 125 -5.10 -1.06 -11.12
N TYR A 126 -5.34 -1.90 -10.12
CA TYR A 126 -4.50 -3.07 -9.86
C TYR A 126 -4.61 -4.13 -10.97
N THR A 127 -5.79 -4.32 -11.53
CA THR A 127 -5.99 -5.21 -12.69
C THR A 127 -5.10 -4.79 -13.87
N LYS A 128 -5.02 -3.48 -14.18
CA LYS A 128 -4.13 -2.94 -15.23
C LYS A 128 -2.64 -3.12 -14.93
N LEU A 129 -2.29 -3.34 -13.66
CA LEU A 129 -0.92 -3.65 -13.23
C LEU A 129 -0.64 -5.15 -13.12
N GLY A 130 -1.54 -5.99 -13.64
CA GLY A 130 -1.35 -7.44 -13.68
C GLY A 130 -1.70 -8.18 -12.40
N PHE A 131 -2.39 -7.52 -11.46
CA PHE A 131 -2.97 -8.22 -10.31
C PHE A 131 -4.26 -8.95 -10.74
N VAL A 132 -4.42 -10.16 -10.25
CA VAL A 132 -5.58 -11.02 -10.49
C VAL A 132 -6.36 -11.17 -9.19
N GLN A 133 -7.67 -11.10 -9.26
CA GLN A 133 -8.53 -11.42 -8.12
C GLN A 133 -8.46 -12.92 -7.82
N GLU A 134 -8.22 -13.27 -6.57
CA GLU A 134 -8.15 -14.65 -6.09
C GLU A 134 -9.21 -14.98 -5.04
N GLY A 135 -9.86 -13.96 -4.47
CA GLY A 135 -10.88 -14.19 -3.46
C GLY A 135 -11.68 -12.95 -3.08
N LEU A 136 -12.67 -13.20 -2.22
CA LEU A 136 -13.49 -12.19 -1.55
C LEU A 136 -13.53 -12.50 -0.05
N LEU A 137 -13.10 -11.55 0.76
CA LEU A 137 -13.12 -11.62 2.22
C LEU A 137 -14.38 -10.90 2.71
N ARG A 138 -15.35 -11.65 3.25
CA ARG A 138 -16.62 -11.08 3.68
C ARG A 138 -16.47 -10.32 4.99
N ALA A 139 -17.06 -9.12 5.08
CA ALA A 139 -17.07 -8.26 6.26
C ALA A 139 -15.66 -8.00 6.84
N ALA A 140 -14.66 -7.85 5.98
CA ALA A 140 -13.27 -7.75 6.37
C ALA A 140 -12.84 -6.33 6.75
N TYR A 141 -13.59 -5.31 6.32
CA TYR A 141 -13.28 -3.91 6.56
C TYR A 141 -14.48 -3.13 7.12
N LYS A 142 -14.20 -2.13 7.93
CA LYS A 142 -15.22 -1.21 8.47
C LYS A 142 -14.69 0.21 8.48
N ARG A 143 -15.36 1.12 7.77
CA ARG A 143 -15.04 2.55 7.82
C ARG A 143 -15.58 3.19 9.09
N ALA A 144 -14.85 4.18 9.60
CA ALA A 144 -15.30 4.98 10.72
C ALA A 144 -16.67 5.59 10.43
N GLY A 145 -17.59 5.47 11.38
CA GLY A 145 -18.95 6.04 11.26
C GLY A 145 -19.90 5.30 10.29
N ASP A 146 -19.44 4.29 9.54
CA ASP A 146 -20.30 3.48 8.70
C ASP A 146 -20.95 2.35 9.54
N PRO A 147 -22.27 2.17 9.53
CA PRO A 147 -22.92 1.06 10.21
C PRO A 147 -22.64 -0.31 9.56
N HIS A 148 -22.22 -0.32 8.29
CA HIS A 148 -22.03 -1.54 7.50
C HIS A 148 -20.58 -2.00 7.49
N TYR A 149 -20.38 -3.31 7.43
CA TYR A 149 -19.10 -3.91 7.08
C TYR A 149 -18.96 -3.99 5.57
N ILE A 150 -17.73 -3.89 5.10
CA ILE A 150 -17.38 -3.92 3.67
C ILE A 150 -16.58 -5.19 3.40
N ASP A 151 -16.89 -5.86 2.30
CA ASP A 151 -16.10 -6.97 1.82
C ASP A 151 -14.79 -6.44 1.21
N GLU A 152 -13.72 -7.22 1.30
CA GLU A 152 -12.46 -6.92 0.61
C GLU A 152 -12.20 -7.93 -0.51
N ILE A 153 -11.77 -7.42 -1.64
CA ILE A 153 -11.26 -8.21 -2.75
C ILE A 153 -9.79 -8.52 -2.46
N TYR A 154 -9.44 -9.81 -2.47
CA TYR A 154 -8.07 -10.27 -2.38
C TYR A 154 -7.48 -10.42 -3.77
N MET A 155 -6.35 -9.75 -4.03
CA MET A 155 -5.67 -9.76 -5.33
C MET A 155 -4.19 -10.11 -5.17
N ALA A 156 -3.62 -10.74 -6.20
CA ALA A 156 -2.20 -11.04 -6.25
C ALA A 156 -1.61 -10.89 -7.64
N ARG A 157 -0.30 -10.63 -7.68
CA ARG A 157 0.53 -10.62 -8.89
C ARG A 157 1.76 -11.51 -8.66
N LEU A 158 2.02 -12.46 -9.56
CA LEU A 158 3.27 -13.19 -9.60
C LEU A 158 4.35 -12.30 -10.25
N LEU A 159 5.50 -12.20 -9.60
CA LEU A 159 6.60 -11.32 -10.01
C LEU A 159 7.60 -12.01 -10.95
N THR A 160 7.58 -13.34 -10.96
CA THR A 160 8.39 -14.19 -11.83
C THR A 160 7.53 -15.35 -12.34
N GLU A 161 7.93 -15.96 -13.45
CA GLU A 161 7.30 -17.18 -13.91
C GLU A 161 7.51 -18.33 -12.91
N LEU A 162 6.44 -19.09 -12.68
CA LEU A 162 6.55 -20.28 -11.86
C LEU A 162 7.37 -21.34 -12.62
N PRO A 163 8.29 -22.05 -11.93
CA PRO A 163 8.92 -23.21 -12.55
C PRO A 163 7.82 -24.21 -12.99
N THR A 164 7.89 -24.61 -14.23
CA THR A 164 7.02 -25.68 -14.77
C THR A 164 7.17 -26.94 -13.92
N ARG A 165 6.04 -27.50 -13.51
CA ARG A 165 6.00 -28.79 -12.80
C ARG A 165 6.43 -29.92 -13.72
#